data_2ae80479613a8089b63122d0c03a1100
#
_entry.id   2ae80479613a8089b63122d0c03a1100
#
_cell.length_a   1.000
_cell.length_b   1.000
_cell.length_c   1.000
_cell.angle_alpha   90.00
_cell.angle_beta   90.00
_cell.angle_gamma   90.00
#
_symmetry.space_group_name_H-M   'P 1'
#
loop_
_entity.id
_entity.type
_entity.pdbx_description
1 polymer ?
#
loop_
_entity_poly.entity_id
_entity_poly.type
_entity_poly.pdbx_seq_one_letter_code
_entity_poly.pdbx_strand_id
1 'polypeptide(L)'
;LINEQDPDVVCFQEFRRSVRGAYDAIEYTAERTGYPHYMFQGRDKHKHGLAFMSKYPVVDTDTLFVYPHYINQGILSILETPAGRVGVGNIHLSSFQFDEITSRKDLEPKEKLPLYLKRIRNVIPRQEAEVERIVPMLKKYDMPLVLATDMNAMPHTKMYNRMAGQFRDTFKEKGRGLGWTFHLLGFLKVRLDYEFVNDHVEVLTHNVIESNHSDHAAILGHYKFPGSQKQATLDPPNSE
;
A
#
# COMPACT_ATOMS: atom_id res chain seq x y z
N LEU A 1 4.22 -5.12 15.60
CA LEU A 1 3.94 -5.69 14.27
C LEU A 1 5.17 -5.63 13.38
N ILE A 2 5.74 -4.45 13.02
CA ILE A 2 6.89 -4.36 12.10
C ILE A 2 8.08 -5.17 12.64
N ASN A 3 8.48 -4.98 13.90
CA ASN A 3 9.60 -5.72 14.51
C ASN A 3 9.35 -7.22 14.67
N GLU A 4 8.10 -7.65 14.73
CA GLU A 4 7.71 -9.06 14.85
C GLU A 4 7.73 -9.77 13.50
N GLN A 5 7.32 -9.07 12.45
CA GLN A 5 7.25 -9.61 11.09
C GLN A 5 8.54 -9.40 10.31
N ASP A 6 9.36 -8.42 10.73
CA ASP A 6 10.66 -8.06 10.15
C ASP A 6 10.67 -7.99 8.59
N PRO A 7 9.70 -7.28 7.96
CA PRO A 7 9.65 -7.22 6.50
C PRO A 7 10.87 -6.48 5.93
N ASP A 8 11.24 -6.79 4.68
CA ASP A 8 12.34 -6.09 3.99
C ASP A 8 11.94 -4.67 3.57
N VAL A 9 10.65 -4.48 3.28
CA VAL A 9 10.08 -3.20 2.84
C VAL A 9 8.76 -2.95 3.54
N VAL A 10 8.49 -1.71 3.93
CA VAL A 10 7.22 -1.27 4.51
C VAL A 10 6.68 -0.08 3.72
N CYS A 11 5.45 -0.22 3.24
CA CYS A 11 4.68 0.83 2.58
C CYS A 11 3.55 1.31 3.49
N PHE A 12 3.48 2.60 3.74
CA PHE A 12 2.37 3.21 4.47
C PHE A 12 1.59 4.14 3.57
N GLN A 13 0.28 4.00 3.60
CA GLN A 13 -0.66 4.99 3.10
C GLN A 13 -1.17 5.81 4.29
N GLU A 14 -1.53 7.07 4.05
CA GLU A 14 -2.01 8.02 5.07
C GLU A 14 -1.06 8.23 6.26
N PHE A 15 0.24 7.98 6.10
CA PHE A 15 1.21 8.19 7.17
C PHE A 15 1.20 9.64 7.62
N ARG A 16 0.96 9.86 8.91
CA ARG A 16 0.97 11.20 9.49
C ARG A 16 2.37 11.58 9.93
N ARG A 17 3.08 12.30 9.06
CA ARG A 17 4.37 12.87 9.42
C ARG A 17 4.18 14.05 10.38
N SER A 18 4.72 13.94 11.57
CA SER A 18 4.80 15.02 12.55
C SER A 18 6.26 15.39 12.74
N VAL A 19 6.58 16.68 12.56
CA VAL A 19 7.92 17.23 12.78
C VAL A 19 7.83 18.28 13.87
N ARG A 20 8.58 18.08 14.97
CA ARG A 20 8.63 19.01 16.11
C ARG A 20 10.08 19.16 16.56
N GLY A 21 10.69 20.30 16.25
CA GLY A 21 12.12 20.50 16.52
C GLY A 21 12.98 19.46 15.78
N ALA A 22 13.75 18.67 16.51
CA ALA A 22 14.56 17.58 15.96
C ALA A 22 13.78 16.29 15.70
N TYR A 23 12.51 16.18 16.14
CA TYR A 23 11.70 14.98 15.96
C TYR A 23 11.06 14.96 14.57
N ASP A 24 11.29 13.90 13.82
CA ASP A 24 10.58 13.55 12.59
C ASP A 24 9.99 12.13 12.72
N ALA A 25 8.70 11.99 12.55
CA ALA A 25 8.00 10.72 12.79
C ALA A 25 8.48 9.57 11.89
N ILE A 26 8.85 9.83 10.64
CA ILE A 26 9.34 8.75 9.76
C ILE A 26 10.76 8.33 10.13
N GLU A 27 11.64 9.28 10.41
CA GLU A 27 13.00 9.02 10.87
C GLU A 27 12.99 8.23 12.19
N TYR A 28 12.23 8.70 13.18
CA TYR A 28 12.06 8.01 14.44
C TYR A 28 11.53 6.58 14.28
N THR A 29 10.56 6.38 13.38
CA THR A 29 10.00 5.04 13.12
C THR A 29 11.06 4.14 12.48
N ALA A 30 11.79 4.65 11.47
CA ALA A 30 12.84 3.92 10.77
C ALA A 30 13.98 3.51 11.71
N GLU A 31 14.45 4.43 12.56
CA GLU A 31 15.49 4.14 13.55
C GLU A 31 15.06 3.06 14.55
N ARG A 32 13.83 3.16 15.09
CA ARG A 32 13.32 2.17 16.06
C ARG A 32 13.04 0.80 15.47
N THR A 33 12.84 0.72 14.18
CA THR A 33 12.56 -0.53 13.46
C THR A 33 13.74 -1.03 12.64
N GLY A 34 14.86 -0.29 12.65
CA GLY A 34 16.13 -0.72 12.04
C GLY A 34 16.19 -0.56 10.52
N TYR A 35 15.38 0.32 9.94
CA TYR A 35 15.40 0.56 8.49
C TYR A 35 16.38 1.69 8.13
N PRO A 36 17.45 1.40 7.37
CA PRO A 36 18.43 2.40 6.98
C PRO A 36 17.95 3.35 5.89
N HIS A 37 16.94 2.94 5.12
CA HIS A 37 16.40 3.73 4.01
C HIS A 37 14.93 4.02 4.23
N TYR A 38 14.57 5.30 4.24
CA TYR A 38 13.19 5.74 4.40
C TYR A 38 12.92 7.00 3.60
N MET A 39 11.66 7.19 3.24
CA MET A 39 11.20 8.39 2.55
C MET A 39 9.76 8.71 2.95
N PHE A 40 9.41 9.98 2.83
CA PHE A 40 8.06 10.47 2.97
C PHE A 40 7.70 11.35 1.78
N GLN A 41 6.62 11.02 1.11
CA GLN A 41 6.01 11.85 0.08
C GLN A 41 4.68 12.37 0.59
N GLY A 42 4.63 13.63 0.91
CA GLY A 42 3.44 14.35 1.34
C GLY A 42 3.63 15.84 1.09
N ARG A 43 2.55 16.58 1.18
CA ARG A 43 2.53 17.96 0.71
C ARG A 43 3.18 18.95 1.64
N ASP A 44 3.30 18.61 2.91
CA ASP A 44 3.70 19.49 3.97
C ASP A 44 4.18 18.66 5.19
N LYS A 45 5.08 19.22 5.98
CA LYS A 45 5.77 18.57 7.11
C LYS A 45 4.85 17.89 8.13
N HIS A 46 3.57 18.27 8.16
CA HIS A 46 2.62 17.84 9.20
C HIS A 46 1.37 17.16 8.64
N LYS A 47 1.35 16.82 7.35
CA LYS A 47 0.18 16.21 6.70
C LYS A 47 0.38 14.74 6.42
N HIS A 48 -0.73 14.09 6.09
CA HIS A 48 -0.74 12.71 5.68
C HIS A 48 -0.12 12.54 4.28
N GLY A 49 0.52 11.42 4.06
CA GLY A 49 1.15 11.10 2.78
C GLY A 49 1.52 9.62 2.70
N LEU A 50 2.32 9.29 1.71
CA LEU A 50 2.96 7.99 1.63
C LEU A 50 4.26 8.01 2.41
N ALA A 51 4.51 6.98 3.22
CA ALA A 51 5.81 6.71 3.78
C ALA A 51 6.31 5.34 3.33
N PHE A 52 7.61 5.22 3.23
CA PHE A 52 8.30 4.06 2.74
C PHE A 52 9.53 3.80 3.59
N MET A 53 9.76 2.55 3.97
CA MET A 53 10.98 2.13 4.65
C MET A 53 11.50 0.85 4.00
N SER A 54 12.83 0.73 3.87
CA SER A 54 13.48 -0.40 3.21
C SER A 54 14.80 -0.77 3.89
N LYS A 55 15.09 -2.06 3.96
CA LYS A 55 16.43 -2.57 4.30
C LYS A 55 17.43 -2.40 3.14
N TYR A 56 16.92 -2.22 1.91
CA TYR A 56 17.72 -2.08 0.70
C TYR A 56 17.76 -0.64 0.21
N PRO A 57 18.87 -0.21 -0.44
CA PRO A 57 19.00 1.12 -1.01
C PRO A 57 17.91 1.42 -2.05
N VAL A 58 17.32 2.61 -1.96
CA VAL A 58 16.47 3.18 -3.01
C VAL A 58 17.39 3.89 -4.00
N VAL A 59 17.47 3.39 -5.23
CA VAL A 59 18.35 3.92 -6.29
C VAL A 59 17.65 4.85 -7.25
N ASP A 60 16.31 4.78 -7.33
CA ASP A 60 15.49 5.67 -8.15
C ASP A 60 14.06 5.72 -7.60
N THR A 61 13.32 6.79 -7.96
CA THR A 61 11.92 6.96 -7.57
C THR A 61 11.15 7.67 -8.67
N ASP A 62 10.06 7.07 -9.13
CA ASP A 62 9.15 7.67 -10.11
C ASP A 62 7.81 8.03 -9.45
N THR A 63 7.33 9.24 -9.74
CA THR A 63 6.02 9.71 -9.27
C THR A 63 4.95 9.28 -10.27
N LEU A 64 4.14 8.30 -9.89
CA LEU A 64 3.05 7.78 -10.72
C LEU A 64 1.93 8.80 -10.86
N PHE A 65 1.53 9.41 -9.74
CA PHE A 65 0.64 10.56 -9.71
C PHE A 65 0.70 11.28 -8.37
N VAL A 66 0.34 12.56 -8.38
CA VAL A 66 0.13 13.38 -7.19
C VAL A 66 -0.94 14.42 -7.47
N TYR A 67 -1.84 14.61 -6.53
CA TYR A 67 -2.84 15.68 -6.61
C TYR A 67 -2.52 16.81 -5.63
N PRO A 68 -2.47 18.06 -6.12
CA PRO A 68 -2.07 19.20 -5.31
C PRO A 68 -2.89 19.45 -4.05
N HIS A 69 -4.11 18.97 -3.95
CA HIS A 69 -5.05 19.24 -2.85
C HIS A 69 -5.53 17.99 -2.11
N TYR A 70 -4.99 16.82 -2.43
CA TYR A 70 -5.40 15.53 -1.85
C TYR A 70 -4.18 14.77 -1.33
N ILE A 71 -4.44 13.87 -0.38
CA ILE A 71 -3.41 12.96 0.17
C ILE A 71 -3.15 11.76 -0.77
N ASN A 72 -4.01 11.60 -1.78
CA ASN A 72 -3.95 10.51 -2.74
C ASN A 72 -2.80 10.73 -3.71
N GLN A 73 -1.95 9.72 -3.82
CA GLN A 73 -0.74 9.76 -4.62
C GLN A 73 -0.19 8.36 -4.85
N GLY A 74 0.72 8.22 -5.78
CA GLY A 74 1.42 6.97 -6.06
C GLY A 74 2.87 7.23 -6.41
N ILE A 75 3.75 6.42 -5.84
CA ILE A 75 5.18 6.40 -6.12
C ILE A 75 5.62 4.99 -6.46
N LEU A 76 6.63 4.87 -7.30
CA LEU A 76 7.38 3.66 -7.54
C LEU A 76 8.81 3.89 -7.08
N SER A 77 9.29 3.11 -6.11
CA SER A 77 10.67 3.13 -5.63
C SER A 77 11.43 1.94 -6.23
N ILE A 78 12.57 2.19 -6.84
CA ILE A 78 13.46 1.15 -7.37
C ILE A 78 14.51 0.83 -6.33
N LEU A 79 14.54 -0.43 -5.89
CA LEU A 79 15.46 -0.93 -4.89
C LEU A 79 16.59 -1.72 -5.55
N GLU A 80 17.80 -1.55 -5.04
CA GLU A 80 18.92 -2.45 -5.34
C GLU A 80 18.96 -3.57 -4.30
N THR A 81 18.61 -4.77 -4.69
CA THR A 81 18.54 -5.94 -3.80
C THR A 81 19.57 -7.00 -4.20
N PRO A 82 19.87 -7.99 -3.34
CA PRO A 82 20.72 -9.12 -3.71
C PRO A 82 20.20 -9.93 -4.92
N ALA A 83 18.90 -9.81 -5.25
CA ALA A 83 18.26 -10.42 -6.43
C ALA A 83 18.29 -9.51 -7.66
N GLY A 84 18.93 -8.33 -7.58
CA GLY A 84 18.89 -7.29 -8.59
C GLY A 84 17.87 -6.20 -8.29
N ARG A 85 17.54 -5.41 -9.30
CA ARG A 85 16.59 -4.30 -9.15
C ARG A 85 15.16 -4.79 -9.03
N VAL A 86 14.43 -4.24 -8.06
CA VAL A 86 13.02 -4.52 -7.79
C VAL A 86 12.27 -3.20 -7.64
N GLY A 87 11.18 -3.03 -8.37
CA GLY A 87 10.29 -1.89 -8.21
C GLY A 87 9.21 -2.17 -7.16
N VAL A 88 9.09 -1.27 -6.18
CA VAL A 88 8.03 -1.32 -5.17
C VAL A 88 7.15 -0.08 -5.31
N GLY A 89 5.89 -0.30 -5.71
CA GLY A 89 4.87 0.74 -5.79
C GLY A 89 4.16 0.91 -4.46
N ASN A 90 4.07 2.16 -3.99
CA ASN A 90 3.23 2.55 -2.86
C ASN A 90 2.15 3.50 -3.40
N ILE A 91 0.89 3.06 -3.40
CA ILE A 91 -0.19 3.69 -4.12
C ILE A 91 -1.40 3.86 -3.21
N HIS A 92 -1.94 5.09 -3.16
CA HIS A 92 -3.16 5.42 -2.46
C HIS A 92 -4.11 6.16 -3.41
N LEU A 93 -5.13 5.46 -3.90
CA LEU A 93 -6.13 6.05 -4.81
C LEU A 93 -7.11 6.94 -4.05
N SER A 94 -7.83 7.78 -4.80
CA SER A 94 -8.81 8.71 -4.24
C SER A 94 -9.81 8.03 -3.30
N SER A 95 -9.87 8.52 -2.05
CA SER A 95 -10.76 8.02 -1.00
C SER A 95 -12.14 8.67 -1.06
N PHE A 96 -13.16 7.90 -0.70
CA PHE A 96 -14.52 8.44 -0.53
C PHE A 96 -14.65 9.32 0.71
N GLN A 97 -13.78 9.20 1.70
CA GLN A 97 -13.82 9.97 2.96
C GLN A 97 -15.20 9.94 3.62
N PHE A 98 -15.81 8.76 3.69
CA PHE A 98 -17.15 8.58 4.25
C PHE A 98 -17.24 8.95 5.72
N ASP A 99 -16.14 8.88 6.44
CA ASP A 99 -16.07 9.25 7.86
C ASP A 99 -16.42 10.71 8.12
N GLU A 100 -16.07 11.61 7.18
CA GLU A 100 -16.48 13.02 7.23
C GLU A 100 -18.00 13.17 7.22
N ILE A 101 -18.71 12.31 6.47
CA ILE A 101 -20.19 12.33 6.39
C ILE A 101 -20.76 11.60 7.60
N THR A 102 -20.18 10.44 7.95
CA THR A 102 -20.66 9.60 9.06
C THR A 102 -20.59 10.35 10.39
N SER A 103 -19.52 11.08 10.63
CA SER A 103 -19.28 11.86 11.87
C SER A 103 -20.19 13.09 12.02
N ARG A 104 -20.91 13.51 10.98
CA ARG A 104 -21.89 14.61 11.02
C ARG A 104 -23.07 14.24 11.91
N LYS A 105 -23.04 14.68 13.18
CA LYS A 105 -24.12 14.47 14.17
C LYS A 105 -25.30 15.40 13.96
N ASP A 106 -25.13 16.45 13.19
CA ASP A 106 -26.13 17.45 12.82
C ASP A 106 -27.06 17.00 11.68
N LEU A 107 -26.78 15.85 11.05
CA LEU A 107 -27.55 15.32 9.92
C LEU A 107 -28.27 14.00 10.26
N GLU A 108 -29.52 13.92 9.89
CA GLU A 108 -30.27 12.67 9.92
C GLU A 108 -29.76 11.66 8.85
N PRO A 109 -29.95 10.34 9.05
CA PRO A 109 -29.49 9.33 8.08
C PRO A 109 -29.97 9.57 6.64
N LYS A 110 -31.22 10.03 6.47
CA LYS A 110 -31.81 10.37 5.15
C LYS A 110 -31.12 11.54 4.46
N GLU A 111 -30.52 12.47 5.22
CA GLU A 111 -29.83 13.65 4.71
C GLU A 111 -28.37 13.30 4.33
N LYS A 112 -27.79 12.25 4.93
CA LYS A 112 -26.47 11.74 4.59
C LYS A 112 -26.43 11.00 3.26
N LEU A 113 -27.51 10.30 2.88
CA LEU A 113 -27.57 9.50 1.66
C LEU A 113 -27.22 10.29 0.37
N PRO A 114 -27.80 11.48 0.12
CA PRO A 114 -27.41 12.28 -1.04
C PRO A 114 -25.94 12.69 -1.03
N LEU A 115 -25.36 12.92 0.15
CA LEU A 115 -23.94 13.26 0.29
C LEU A 115 -23.04 12.09 -0.07
N TYR A 116 -23.35 10.88 0.39
CA TYR A 116 -22.66 9.67 -0.02
C TYR A 116 -22.71 9.45 -1.53
N LEU A 117 -23.90 9.55 -2.14
CA LEU A 117 -24.07 9.39 -3.58
C LEU A 117 -23.30 10.45 -4.38
N LYS A 118 -23.31 11.70 -3.92
CA LYS A 118 -22.50 12.77 -4.52
C LYS A 118 -21.00 12.47 -4.43
N ARG A 119 -20.53 11.97 -3.28
CA ARG A 119 -19.12 11.62 -3.07
C ARG A 119 -18.71 10.47 -4.00
N ILE A 120 -19.49 9.40 -4.05
CA ILE A 120 -19.28 8.26 -4.95
C ILE A 120 -19.17 8.74 -6.41
N ARG A 121 -20.14 9.52 -6.87
CA ARG A 121 -20.15 10.03 -8.26
C ARG A 121 -18.93 10.88 -8.59
N ASN A 122 -18.35 11.59 -7.62
CA ASN A 122 -17.19 12.45 -7.84
C ASN A 122 -15.87 11.70 -7.75
N VAL A 123 -15.78 10.65 -6.92
CA VAL A 123 -14.54 9.92 -6.64
C VAL A 123 -14.27 8.85 -7.70
N ILE A 124 -15.29 8.09 -8.13
CA ILE A 124 -15.12 7.01 -9.11
C ILE A 124 -14.38 7.47 -10.38
N PRO A 125 -14.75 8.60 -11.05
CA PRO A 125 -14.05 9.04 -12.25
C PRO A 125 -12.57 9.41 -11.99
N ARG A 126 -12.26 9.86 -10.78
CA ARG A 126 -10.85 10.15 -10.39
C ARG A 126 -10.06 8.87 -10.25
N GLN A 127 -10.59 7.88 -9.52
CA GLN A 127 -9.95 6.56 -9.40
C GLN A 127 -9.73 5.91 -10.78
N GLU A 128 -10.69 6.02 -11.69
CA GLU A 128 -10.55 5.55 -13.07
C GLU A 128 -9.38 6.24 -13.77
N ALA A 129 -9.31 7.57 -13.72
CA ALA A 129 -8.22 8.34 -14.33
C ALA A 129 -6.85 8.04 -13.69
N GLU A 130 -6.81 7.81 -12.37
CA GLU A 130 -5.60 7.41 -11.65
C GLU A 130 -5.07 6.07 -12.17
N VAL A 131 -5.92 5.06 -12.22
CA VAL A 131 -5.54 3.72 -12.69
C VAL A 131 -5.18 3.73 -14.19
N GLU A 132 -5.91 4.48 -15.01
CA GLU A 132 -5.59 4.64 -16.46
C GLU A 132 -4.21 5.28 -16.66
N ARG A 133 -3.79 6.17 -15.77
CA ARG A 133 -2.45 6.76 -15.80
C ARG A 133 -1.38 5.81 -15.27
N ILE A 134 -1.62 5.13 -14.14
CA ILE A 134 -0.64 4.28 -13.44
C ILE A 134 -0.25 3.06 -14.28
N VAL A 135 -1.23 2.35 -14.83
CA VAL A 135 -1.01 1.08 -15.53
C VAL A 135 -0.01 1.19 -16.68
N PRO A 136 -0.13 2.15 -17.63
CA PRO A 136 0.86 2.31 -18.68
C PRO A 136 2.24 2.72 -18.21
N MET A 137 2.33 3.48 -17.10
CA MET A 137 3.62 3.86 -16.50
C MET A 137 4.34 2.64 -15.93
N LEU A 138 3.65 1.82 -15.14
CA LEU A 138 4.21 0.61 -14.54
C LEU A 138 4.62 -0.43 -15.59
N LYS A 139 3.89 -0.54 -16.70
CA LYS A 139 4.22 -1.47 -17.79
C LYS A 139 5.51 -1.15 -18.55
N LYS A 140 6.10 0.02 -18.35
CA LYS A 140 7.39 0.37 -18.96
C LYS A 140 8.57 -0.30 -18.27
N TYR A 141 8.40 -0.82 -17.06
CA TYR A 141 9.45 -1.42 -16.29
C TYR A 141 9.56 -2.92 -16.58
N ASP A 142 10.70 -3.31 -17.14
CA ASP A 142 11.07 -4.72 -17.41
C ASP A 142 11.89 -5.26 -16.24
N MET A 143 11.28 -5.27 -15.05
CA MET A 143 11.86 -5.78 -13.81
C MET A 143 10.75 -6.30 -12.89
N PRO A 144 11.08 -7.07 -11.82
CA PRO A 144 10.10 -7.45 -10.82
C PRO A 144 9.42 -6.23 -10.20
N LEU A 145 8.08 -6.25 -10.16
CA LEU A 145 7.26 -5.20 -9.54
C LEU A 145 6.35 -5.79 -8.48
N VAL A 146 6.37 -5.17 -7.29
CA VAL A 146 5.42 -5.41 -6.20
C VAL A 146 4.71 -4.09 -5.90
N LEU A 147 3.38 -4.08 -5.95
CA LEU A 147 2.57 -2.87 -5.81
C LEU A 147 1.70 -3.00 -4.56
N ALA A 148 2.04 -2.27 -3.51
CA ALA A 148 1.24 -2.13 -2.30
C ALA A 148 0.24 -0.99 -2.50
N THR A 149 -1.06 -1.29 -2.47
CA THR A 149 -2.09 -0.34 -2.85
C THR A 149 -3.23 -0.28 -1.85
N ASP A 150 -3.58 0.92 -1.39
CA ASP A 150 -4.94 1.22 -0.97
C ASP A 150 -5.70 1.75 -2.18
N MET A 151 -6.53 0.90 -2.75
CA MET A 151 -7.32 1.27 -3.94
C MET A 151 -8.59 2.03 -3.58
N ASN A 152 -9.00 2.05 -2.32
CA ASN A 152 -10.32 2.56 -1.93
C ASN A 152 -11.46 2.03 -2.82
N ALA A 153 -11.28 0.86 -3.40
CA ALA A 153 -12.19 0.22 -4.35
C ALA A 153 -12.30 -1.28 -4.07
N MET A 154 -13.51 -1.80 -4.05
CA MET A 154 -13.77 -3.23 -3.80
C MET A 154 -13.38 -4.09 -5.01
N PRO A 155 -13.18 -5.42 -4.81
CA PRO A 155 -13.05 -6.38 -5.89
C PRO A 155 -14.22 -6.25 -6.90
N HIS A 156 -13.95 -6.55 -8.17
CA HIS A 156 -14.91 -6.46 -9.29
C HIS A 156 -15.32 -5.04 -9.72
N THR A 157 -14.80 -3.99 -9.08
CA THR A 157 -14.92 -2.63 -9.63
C THR A 157 -14.10 -2.47 -10.91
N LYS A 158 -14.40 -1.45 -11.71
CA LYS A 158 -13.68 -1.17 -12.96
C LYS A 158 -12.19 -0.92 -12.70
N MET A 159 -11.86 -0.18 -11.62
CA MET A 159 -10.49 0.12 -11.22
C MET A 159 -9.72 -1.14 -10.86
N TYR A 160 -10.33 -1.99 -9.99
CA TYR A 160 -9.75 -3.27 -9.64
C TYR A 160 -9.53 -4.16 -10.87
N ASN A 161 -10.53 -4.30 -11.74
CA ASN A 161 -10.43 -5.13 -12.93
C ASN A 161 -9.36 -4.61 -13.90
N ARG A 162 -9.15 -3.30 -13.97
CA ARG A 162 -8.11 -2.69 -14.80
C ARG A 162 -6.71 -3.02 -14.27
N MET A 163 -6.50 -2.95 -12.95
CA MET A 163 -5.24 -3.37 -12.31
C MET A 163 -5.04 -4.87 -12.46
N ALA A 164 -6.02 -5.68 -12.06
CA ALA A 164 -5.95 -7.14 -12.09
C ALA A 164 -5.88 -7.74 -13.51
N GLY A 165 -6.23 -6.97 -14.53
CA GLY A 165 -6.04 -7.36 -15.93
C GLY A 165 -4.61 -7.17 -16.44
N GLN A 166 -3.72 -6.55 -15.69
CA GLN A 166 -2.33 -6.28 -16.05
C GLN A 166 -1.33 -6.79 -15.01
N PHE A 167 -1.76 -6.93 -13.75
CA PHE A 167 -0.96 -7.38 -12.63
C PHE A 167 -1.72 -8.46 -11.88
N ARG A 168 -1.02 -9.43 -11.35
CA ARG A 168 -1.62 -10.54 -10.61
C ARG A 168 -1.90 -10.12 -9.16
N ASP A 169 -3.12 -10.35 -8.70
CA ASP A 169 -3.55 -10.12 -7.32
C ASP A 169 -2.99 -11.24 -6.43
N THR A 170 -2.09 -10.89 -5.52
CA THR A 170 -1.37 -11.84 -4.67
C THR A 170 -2.30 -12.60 -3.71
N PHE A 171 -3.39 -11.96 -3.27
CA PHE A 171 -4.42 -12.63 -2.47
C PHE A 171 -5.12 -13.74 -3.25
N LYS A 172 -5.42 -13.52 -4.53
CA LYS A 172 -6.04 -14.57 -5.37
C LYS A 172 -5.13 -15.78 -5.56
N GLU A 173 -3.80 -15.59 -5.49
CA GLU A 173 -2.85 -16.66 -5.65
C GLU A 173 -2.58 -17.43 -4.34
N LYS A 174 -2.39 -16.70 -3.24
CA LYS A 174 -1.88 -17.28 -2.00
C LYS A 174 -2.65 -16.86 -0.74
N GLY A 175 -3.62 -15.98 -0.87
CA GLY A 175 -4.44 -15.55 0.26
C GLY A 175 -5.38 -16.65 0.76
N ARG A 176 -5.81 -16.50 2.00
CA ARG A 176 -6.78 -17.40 2.64
C ARG A 176 -7.93 -16.60 3.25
N GLY A 177 -9.11 -17.21 3.32
CA GLY A 177 -10.30 -16.59 3.88
C GLY A 177 -10.92 -15.57 2.94
N LEU A 178 -11.39 -14.44 3.47
CA LEU A 178 -12.14 -13.43 2.73
C LEU A 178 -11.30 -12.21 2.35
N GLY A 179 -10.08 -12.08 2.90
CA GLY A 179 -9.13 -11.03 2.57
C GLY A 179 -9.61 -9.62 2.94
N TRP A 180 -10.44 -9.50 3.95
CA TRP A 180 -10.94 -8.20 4.40
C TRP A 180 -9.81 -7.36 5.01
N THR A 181 -9.68 -6.14 4.52
CA THR A 181 -8.63 -5.23 4.98
C THR A 181 -9.17 -3.97 5.64
N PHE A 182 -10.47 -3.68 5.53
CA PHE A 182 -11.08 -2.46 6.07
C PHE A 182 -12.42 -2.73 6.74
N HIS A 183 -12.70 -2.02 7.83
CA HIS A 183 -13.95 -2.08 8.59
C HIS A 183 -14.86 -0.93 8.19
N LEU A 184 -15.65 -1.11 7.14
CA LEU A 184 -16.60 -0.10 6.69
C LEU A 184 -17.75 0.03 7.70
N LEU A 185 -18.04 1.25 8.16
CA LEU A 185 -19.09 1.57 9.13
C LEU A 185 -19.00 0.75 10.45
N GLY A 186 -17.81 0.22 10.76
CA GLY A 186 -17.54 -0.52 11.99
C GLY A 186 -18.06 -1.96 12.04
N PHE A 187 -18.97 -2.38 11.15
CA PHE A 187 -19.54 -3.73 11.15
C PHE A 187 -19.40 -4.47 9.82
N LEU A 188 -19.23 -3.79 8.72
CA LEU A 188 -19.07 -4.40 7.40
C LEU A 188 -17.59 -4.45 7.04
N LYS A 189 -17.06 -5.66 6.88
CA LYS A 189 -15.68 -5.85 6.44
C LYS A 189 -15.62 -5.91 4.91
N VAL A 190 -14.69 -5.17 4.33
CA VAL A 190 -14.44 -5.13 2.88
C VAL A 190 -12.95 -5.23 2.57
N ARG A 191 -12.60 -5.57 1.33
CA ARG A 191 -11.23 -5.54 0.85
C ARG A 191 -11.01 -4.30 -0.01
N LEU A 192 -10.17 -3.38 0.44
CA LEU A 192 -9.79 -2.13 -0.22
C LEU A 192 -8.31 -2.08 -0.54
N ASP A 193 -7.51 -2.84 0.23
CA ASP A 193 -6.07 -2.91 0.11
C ASP A 193 -5.67 -4.16 -0.67
N TYR A 194 -4.67 -4.02 -1.51
CA TYR A 194 -4.20 -5.07 -2.40
C TYR A 194 -2.69 -5.02 -2.55
N GLU A 195 -2.08 -6.19 -2.74
CA GLU A 195 -0.78 -6.31 -3.34
C GLU A 195 -0.92 -6.91 -4.73
N PHE A 196 -0.34 -6.25 -5.73
CA PHE A 196 -0.27 -6.75 -7.10
C PHE A 196 1.19 -6.97 -7.49
N VAL A 197 1.41 -7.95 -8.36
CA VAL A 197 2.73 -8.26 -8.90
C VAL A 197 2.68 -8.46 -10.41
N ASN A 198 3.81 -8.22 -11.10
CA ASN A 198 3.96 -8.60 -12.50
C ASN A 198 4.47 -10.04 -12.66
N ASP A 199 4.64 -10.49 -13.89
CA ASP A 199 5.02 -11.87 -14.19
C ASP A 199 6.47 -12.23 -13.82
N HIS A 200 7.29 -11.23 -13.46
CA HIS A 200 8.65 -11.45 -12.95
C HIS A 200 8.71 -11.83 -11.46
N VAL A 201 7.57 -11.91 -10.78
CA VAL A 201 7.50 -12.17 -9.33
C VAL A 201 6.78 -13.49 -9.05
N GLU A 202 7.39 -14.37 -8.29
CA GLU A 202 6.71 -15.56 -7.71
C GLU A 202 6.13 -15.19 -6.33
N VAL A 203 4.83 -15.36 -6.16
CA VAL A 203 4.15 -15.14 -4.87
C VAL A 203 4.28 -16.39 -4.02
N LEU A 204 4.90 -16.27 -2.85
CA LEU A 204 5.08 -17.38 -1.91
C LEU A 204 3.95 -17.43 -0.88
N THR A 205 3.66 -16.28 -0.27
CA THR A 205 2.58 -16.13 0.72
C THR A 205 1.87 -14.80 0.58
N HIS A 206 0.64 -14.73 1.09
CA HIS A 206 -0.12 -13.50 1.30
C HIS A 206 -0.92 -13.63 2.59
N ASN A 207 -0.69 -12.75 3.54
CA ASN A 207 -1.36 -12.74 4.84
C ASN A 207 -1.98 -11.36 5.10
N VAL A 208 -3.19 -11.36 5.65
CA VAL A 208 -3.85 -10.17 6.17
C VAL A 208 -3.73 -10.20 7.69
N ILE A 209 -3.18 -9.15 8.28
CA ILE A 209 -2.88 -9.04 9.71
C ILE A 209 -3.71 -7.90 10.31
N GLU A 210 -4.70 -8.24 11.11
CA GLU A 210 -5.51 -7.26 11.83
C GLU A 210 -4.68 -6.56 12.92
N SER A 211 -4.91 -5.26 13.10
CA SER A 211 -4.24 -4.44 14.11
C SER A 211 -5.24 -3.49 14.75
N ASN A 212 -5.10 -3.27 16.06
CA ASN A 212 -5.90 -2.27 16.78
C ASN A 212 -5.38 -0.83 16.63
N HIS A 213 -4.35 -0.62 15.78
CA HIS A 213 -3.70 0.67 15.59
C HIS A 213 -4.15 1.38 14.31
N SER A 214 -4.96 0.72 13.49
CA SER A 214 -5.53 1.24 12.24
C SER A 214 -6.90 0.61 12.01
N ASP A 215 -7.76 1.30 11.29
CA ASP A 215 -9.03 0.77 10.74
C ASP A 215 -8.79 -0.10 9.49
N HIS A 216 -7.56 -0.07 8.94
CA HIS A 216 -7.09 -1.00 7.93
C HIS A 216 -6.23 -2.11 8.55
N ALA A 217 -6.40 -3.33 8.07
CA ALA A 217 -5.49 -4.43 8.34
C ALA A 217 -4.24 -4.32 7.45
N ALA A 218 -3.08 -4.71 7.97
CA ALA A 218 -1.87 -4.77 7.19
C ALA A 218 -1.86 -6.00 6.26
N ILE A 219 -1.20 -5.89 5.11
CA ILE A 219 -0.90 -7.01 4.22
C ILE A 219 0.59 -7.33 4.34
N LEU A 220 0.91 -8.61 4.43
CA LEU A 220 2.28 -9.14 4.42
C LEU A 220 2.42 -10.20 3.33
N GLY A 221 3.13 -9.86 2.27
CA GLY A 221 3.48 -10.77 1.18
C GLY A 221 4.92 -11.22 1.25
N HIS A 222 5.19 -12.48 0.89
CA HIS A 222 6.54 -12.98 0.63
C HIS A 222 6.67 -13.31 -0.85
N TYR A 223 7.78 -12.87 -1.44
CA TYR A 223 8.01 -12.94 -2.87
C TYR A 223 9.38 -13.53 -3.17
N LYS A 224 9.48 -14.19 -4.33
CA LYS A 224 10.75 -14.64 -4.89
C LYS A 224 10.94 -13.98 -6.25
N PHE A 225 12.15 -13.50 -6.50
CA PHE A 225 12.54 -12.85 -7.74
C PHE A 225 13.45 -13.74 -8.58
N PRO A 226 13.42 -13.66 -9.93
CA PRO A 226 14.36 -14.35 -10.80
C PRO A 226 15.79 -13.96 -10.42
N GLY A 227 16.67 -14.93 -10.29
CA GLY A 227 18.08 -14.70 -9.94
C GLY A 227 18.41 -14.65 -8.45
N SER A 228 17.41 -14.69 -7.54
CA SER A 228 17.68 -14.88 -6.12
C SER A 228 18.28 -16.26 -5.89
N GLN A 229 19.58 -16.30 -5.49
CA GLN A 229 20.17 -17.54 -5.00
C GLN A 229 19.38 -18.00 -3.78
N LYS A 230 19.08 -19.31 -3.70
CA LYS A 230 18.57 -19.92 -2.46
C LYS A 230 19.52 -19.51 -1.34
N GLN A 231 19.09 -18.68 -0.40
CA GLN A 231 19.78 -18.61 0.89
C GLN A 231 19.81 -20.03 1.44
N ALA A 232 21.01 -20.57 1.61
CA ALA A 232 21.18 -21.87 2.24
C ALA A 232 20.48 -21.81 3.58
N THR A 233 19.52 -22.73 3.77
CA THR A 233 18.94 -23.00 5.08
C THR A 233 20.09 -23.21 6.06
N LEU A 234 20.24 -22.27 7.00
CA LEU A 234 21.08 -22.52 8.17
C LEU A 234 20.41 -23.68 8.92
N ASP A 235 20.97 -24.86 8.76
CA ASP A 235 20.62 -25.97 9.62
C ASP A 235 20.89 -25.55 11.08
N PRO A 236 19.98 -25.87 12.00
CA PRO A 236 20.24 -25.57 13.42
C PRO A 236 21.48 -26.34 13.86
N PRO A 237 22.34 -25.77 14.72
CA PRO A 237 23.51 -26.47 15.20
C PRO A 237 23.08 -27.77 15.90
N ASN A 238 23.65 -28.88 15.42
CA ASN A 238 23.50 -30.18 16.09
C ASN A 238 23.91 -30.02 17.55
N SER A 239 22.97 -30.26 18.45
CA SER A 239 23.25 -30.49 19.87
C SER A 239 23.88 -31.87 20.04
N GLU A 240 25.17 -31.88 20.26
CA GLU A 240 25.83 -32.98 20.99
C GLU A 240 25.79 -32.71 22.50
#